data_e44d1596a60a2b48cf907c125cd87afd
#
_entry.id   e44d1596a60a2b48cf907c125cd87afd
#
_cell.length_a   1.000
_cell.length_b   1.000
_cell.length_c   1.000
_cell.angle_alpha   90.00
_cell.angle_beta   90.00
_cell.angle_gamma   90.00
#
_symmetry.space_group_name_H-M   'P 1'
#
loop_
_entity.id
_entity.type
_entity.pdbx_description
1 polymer ?
#
loop_
_entity_poly.entity_id
_entity_poly.type
_entity_poly.pdbx_seq_one_letter_code
_entity_poly.pdbx_strand_id
1 'polypeptide(L)'
;MASVIKTVSFDAADALTLAAFWAAALGTDVDEDSTADKAFVEAAGWGGPNIWFNRVPEPKTAKNRMHFDLRAPGAAEDEVARLERLGAVVVRRDPSHTVMQDPEGNEFCVEPGPAGGPAGPAGPAG
;
A
#
# COMPACT_ATOMS: atom_id res chain seq x y z
N MET A 1 3.21 -28.03 -11.87
CA MET A 1 2.64 -26.68 -11.85
C MET A 1 2.80 -26.07 -10.48
N ALA A 2 2.89 -24.80 -10.43
CA ALA A 2 3.06 -24.09 -9.17
C ALA A 2 1.84 -23.24 -8.87
N SER A 3 1.65 -22.88 -7.60
CA SER A 3 0.60 -21.98 -7.17
C SER A 3 0.95 -20.54 -7.54
N VAL A 4 -0.05 -19.69 -7.56
CA VAL A 4 0.13 -18.26 -7.75
C VAL A 4 -0.50 -17.52 -6.57
N ILE A 5 -0.01 -16.32 -6.30
CA ILE A 5 -0.63 -15.48 -5.29
C ILE A 5 -1.83 -14.78 -5.94
N LYS A 6 -3.03 -15.15 -5.52
CA LYS A 6 -4.24 -14.56 -6.07
C LYS A 6 -4.63 -13.30 -5.32
N THR A 7 -4.53 -13.32 -4.01
CA THR A 7 -5.05 -12.26 -3.16
C THR A 7 -4.18 -12.12 -1.92
N VAL A 8 -4.06 -10.91 -1.41
CA VAL A 8 -3.49 -10.63 -0.11
C VAL A 8 -4.65 -10.20 0.77
N SER A 9 -4.70 -10.69 1.99
CA SER A 9 -5.75 -10.30 2.93
C SER A 9 -5.15 -9.55 4.11
N PHE A 10 -5.76 -8.41 4.43
CA PHE A 10 -5.40 -7.62 5.61
C PHE A 10 -6.48 -7.80 6.66
N ASP A 11 -6.06 -7.94 7.90
CA ASP A 11 -6.97 -7.79 9.03
C ASP A 11 -7.06 -6.31 9.37
N ALA A 12 -8.23 -5.83 9.71
CA ALA A 12 -8.48 -4.41 9.88
C ALA A 12 -9.46 -4.16 11.02
N ALA A 13 -9.39 -2.96 11.59
CA ALA A 13 -10.41 -2.51 12.51
C ALA A 13 -11.63 -2.01 11.74
N ASP A 14 -11.40 -1.36 10.60
CA ASP A 14 -12.46 -0.89 9.72
C ASP A 14 -12.04 -1.20 8.28
N ALA A 15 -12.60 -2.25 7.73
CA ALA A 15 -12.19 -2.74 6.41
C ALA A 15 -12.39 -1.70 5.32
N LEU A 16 -13.52 -0.99 5.35
CA LEU A 16 -13.83 -0.02 4.29
C LEU A 16 -12.87 1.18 4.31
N THR A 17 -12.58 1.72 5.48
CA THR A 17 -11.68 2.85 5.62
C THR A 17 -10.27 2.48 5.18
N LEU A 18 -9.80 1.31 5.59
CA LEU A 18 -8.46 0.86 5.21
C LEU A 18 -8.39 0.58 3.70
N ALA A 19 -9.42 -0.05 3.15
CA ALA A 19 -9.48 -0.31 1.70
C ALA A 19 -9.47 1.00 0.91
N ALA A 20 -10.17 2.02 1.38
CA ALA A 20 -10.20 3.32 0.71
C ALA A 20 -8.80 3.94 0.62
N PHE A 21 -8.03 3.82 1.69
CA PHE A 21 -6.65 4.31 1.67
C PHE A 21 -5.83 3.57 0.62
N TRP A 22 -5.86 2.24 0.64
CA TRP A 22 -5.02 1.46 -0.27
C TRP A 22 -5.48 1.58 -1.73
N ALA A 23 -6.79 1.69 -1.96
CA ALA A 23 -7.28 1.92 -3.31
C ALA A 23 -6.75 3.25 -3.87
N ALA A 24 -6.82 4.31 -3.07
CA ALA A 24 -6.30 5.61 -3.49
C ALA A 24 -4.78 5.58 -3.65
N ALA A 25 -4.09 4.91 -2.75
CA ALA A 25 -2.62 4.80 -2.82
C ALA A 25 -2.18 4.09 -4.10
N LEU A 26 -2.90 3.06 -4.50
CA LEU A 26 -2.55 2.24 -5.64
C LEU A 26 -3.23 2.67 -6.96
N GLY A 27 -4.04 3.72 -6.91
CA GLY A 27 -4.67 4.25 -8.13
C GLY A 27 -5.81 3.40 -8.66
N THR A 28 -6.53 2.75 -7.78
CA THR A 28 -7.68 1.92 -8.13
C THR A 28 -8.87 2.27 -7.24
N ASP A 29 -9.93 1.50 -7.31
CA ASP A 29 -11.16 1.77 -6.58
C ASP A 29 -11.51 0.64 -5.63
N VAL A 30 -12.26 0.99 -4.59
CA VAL A 30 -12.83 -0.02 -3.68
C VAL A 30 -14.06 -0.61 -4.37
N ASP A 31 -14.20 -1.93 -4.27
CA ASP A 31 -15.36 -2.60 -4.84
C ASP A 31 -16.65 -2.05 -4.21
N GLU A 32 -17.67 -1.86 -5.04
CA GLU A 32 -18.89 -1.18 -4.60
C GLU A 32 -19.68 -1.95 -3.54
N ASP A 33 -19.48 -3.25 -3.44
CA ASP A 33 -20.17 -4.04 -2.42
C ASP A 33 -19.42 -4.10 -1.10
N SER A 34 -18.34 -3.35 -0.98
CA SER A 34 -17.51 -3.36 0.25
C SER A 34 -18.24 -2.70 1.41
N THR A 35 -17.96 -3.20 2.62
CA THR A 35 -18.52 -2.67 3.86
C THR A 35 -17.41 -2.51 4.89
N ALA A 36 -17.76 -1.96 6.06
CA ALA A 36 -16.79 -1.84 7.16
C ALA A 36 -16.33 -3.21 7.66
N ASP A 37 -17.09 -4.27 7.40
CA ASP A 37 -16.71 -5.61 7.83
C ASP A 37 -15.85 -6.33 6.82
N LYS A 38 -16.03 -6.06 5.55
CA LYS A 38 -15.29 -6.74 4.49
C LYS A 38 -15.23 -5.87 3.26
N ALA A 39 -14.03 -5.62 2.77
CA ALA A 39 -13.82 -4.75 1.63
C ALA A 39 -12.83 -5.38 0.66
N PHE A 40 -12.92 -4.99 -0.59
CA PHE A 40 -12.10 -5.56 -1.65
C PHE A 40 -11.55 -4.46 -2.54
N VAL A 41 -10.26 -4.57 -2.87
CA VAL A 41 -9.59 -3.68 -3.80
C VAL A 41 -9.02 -4.54 -4.91
N GLU A 42 -9.44 -4.25 -6.13
CA GLU A 42 -8.97 -4.99 -7.27
C GLU A 42 -7.59 -4.49 -7.68
N ALA A 43 -6.78 -5.37 -8.20
CA ALA A 43 -5.45 -4.99 -8.65
C ALA A 43 -5.56 -3.91 -9.73
N ALA A 44 -4.68 -2.93 -9.64
CA ALA A 44 -4.58 -1.92 -10.69
C ALA A 44 -3.98 -2.57 -11.93
N GLY A 45 -3.85 -1.82 -13.00
CA GLY A 45 -3.37 -2.35 -14.26
C GLY A 45 -1.96 -2.92 -14.26
N TRP A 46 -1.25 -2.83 -13.14
CA TRP A 46 0.10 -3.37 -13.04
C TRP A 46 0.14 -4.89 -12.80
N GLY A 47 -1.02 -5.49 -12.59
CA GLY A 47 -1.10 -6.94 -12.46
C GLY A 47 -0.76 -7.52 -11.10
N GLY A 48 -0.69 -6.71 -10.08
CA GLY A 48 -0.45 -7.21 -8.73
C GLY A 48 -1.65 -7.96 -8.18
N PRO A 49 -1.53 -8.56 -6.98
CA PRO A 49 -2.64 -9.30 -6.39
C PRO A 49 -3.78 -8.37 -5.95
N ASN A 50 -4.98 -8.90 -5.97
CA ASN A 50 -6.11 -8.22 -5.36
C ASN A 50 -5.96 -8.22 -3.85
N ILE A 51 -6.65 -7.34 -3.16
CA ILE A 51 -6.52 -7.20 -1.71
C ILE A 51 -7.89 -7.27 -1.06
N TRP A 52 -8.03 -8.17 -0.09
CA TRP A 52 -9.18 -8.24 0.80
C TRP A 52 -8.83 -7.56 2.12
N PHE A 53 -9.82 -6.91 2.70
CA PHE A 53 -9.70 -6.33 4.04
C PHE A 53 -10.83 -6.91 4.86
N ASN A 54 -10.50 -7.54 6.00
CA ASN A 54 -11.47 -8.23 6.83
C ASN A 54 -11.44 -7.63 8.23
N ARG A 55 -12.59 -7.22 8.72
CA ARG A 55 -12.66 -6.70 10.08
C ARG A 55 -12.39 -7.81 11.07
N VAL A 56 -11.53 -7.52 12.04
CA VAL A 56 -11.23 -8.43 13.15
C VAL A 56 -11.35 -7.66 14.45
N PRO A 57 -11.68 -8.34 15.56
CA PRO A 57 -11.85 -7.64 16.84
C PRO A 57 -10.53 -7.27 17.52
N GLU A 58 -9.47 -8.02 17.26
CA GLU A 58 -8.20 -7.76 17.92
C GLU A 58 -7.44 -6.62 17.23
N PRO A 59 -6.85 -5.71 18.00
CA PRO A 59 -6.07 -4.62 17.42
C PRO A 59 -4.70 -5.09 16.95
N LYS A 60 -4.09 -4.32 16.09
CA LYS A 60 -2.69 -4.55 15.73
C LYS A 60 -1.82 -4.15 16.91
N THR A 61 -0.97 -5.06 17.38
CA THR A 61 -0.13 -4.81 18.55
C THR A 61 1.37 -4.93 18.28
N ALA A 62 1.75 -5.46 17.15
CA ALA A 62 3.17 -5.67 16.85
C ALA A 62 3.44 -5.26 15.40
N LYS A 63 4.73 -5.06 15.10
CA LYS A 63 5.13 -4.76 13.74
C LYS A 63 4.72 -5.91 12.82
N ASN A 64 4.19 -5.56 11.64
CA ASN A 64 3.82 -6.58 10.66
C ASN A 64 5.06 -7.35 10.20
N ARG A 65 4.89 -8.63 9.99
CA ARG A 65 5.97 -9.49 9.49
C ARG A 65 6.12 -9.40 7.97
N MET A 66 5.11 -8.89 7.29
CA MET A 66 5.16 -8.62 5.85
C MET A 66 4.79 -7.17 5.62
N HIS A 67 5.44 -6.53 4.68
CA HIS A 67 5.11 -5.15 4.32
C HIS A 67 5.17 -4.97 2.81
N PHE A 68 4.37 -4.04 2.31
CA PHE A 68 4.45 -3.66 0.92
C PHE A 68 5.62 -2.71 0.72
N ASP A 69 6.30 -2.85 -0.41
CA ASP A 69 7.28 -1.88 -0.86
C ASP A 69 6.69 -1.23 -2.11
N LEU A 70 6.42 0.07 -2.01
CA LEU A 70 5.82 0.81 -3.11
C LEU A 70 6.91 1.55 -3.87
N ARG A 71 6.81 1.53 -5.19
CA ARG A 71 7.66 2.37 -6.03
C ARG A 71 6.84 3.59 -6.42
N ALA A 72 7.32 4.77 -6.08
CA ALA A 72 6.66 6.00 -6.46
C ALA A 72 6.73 6.19 -7.99
N PRO A 73 5.78 6.91 -8.56
CA PRO A 73 5.87 7.21 -10.00
C PRO A 73 6.99 8.20 -10.31
N GLY A 74 7.43 8.96 -9.34
CA GLY A 74 8.49 9.94 -9.49
C GLY A 74 9.29 10.07 -8.21
N ALA A 75 9.48 11.28 -7.73
CA ALA A 75 10.23 11.52 -6.50
C ALA A 75 9.51 10.92 -5.30
N ALA A 76 10.27 10.26 -4.44
CA ALA A 76 9.69 9.63 -3.26
C ALA A 76 9.01 10.64 -2.34
N GLU A 77 9.58 11.84 -2.17
CA GLU A 77 8.99 12.82 -1.26
C GLU A 77 7.64 13.35 -1.75
N ASP A 78 7.43 13.43 -3.05
CA ASP A 78 6.13 13.81 -3.59
C ASP A 78 5.08 12.75 -3.27
N GLU A 79 5.47 11.49 -3.40
CA GLU A 79 4.57 10.39 -3.10
C GLU A 79 4.30 10.28 -1.61
N VAL A 80 5.32 10.48 -0.77
CA VAL A 80 5.16 10.49 0.67
C VAL A 80 4.14 11.56 1.07
N ALA A 81 4.28 12.77 0.50
CA ALA A 81 3.33 13.86 0.79
C ALA A 81 1.91 13.50 0.37
N ARG A 82 1.76 12.87 -0.79
CA ARG A 82 0.44 12.45 -1.26
C ARG A 82 -0.18 11.41 -0.32
N LEU A 83 0.62 10.42 0.10
CA LEU A 83 0.13 9.36 1.00
C LEU A 83 -0.20 9.92 2.39
N GLU A 84 0.55 10.91 2.86
CA GLU A 84 0.21 11.57 4.12
C GLU A 84 -1.15 12.27 4.03
N ARG A 85 -1.46 12.89 2.91
CA ARG A 85 -2.78 13.50 2.73
C ARG A 85 -3.90 12.48 2.73
N LEU A 86 -3.59 11.23 2.38
CA LEU A 86 -4.56 10.14 2.40
C LEU A 86 -4.69 9.49 3.79
N GLY A 87 -3.81 9.83 4.72
CA GLY A 87 -3.88 9.31 6.07
C GLY A 87 -2.69 8.50 6.56
N ALA A 88 -1.67 8.35 5.74
CA ALA A 88 -0.47 7.65 6.17
C ALA A 88 0.43 8.54 7.02
N VAL A 89 1.33 7.92 7.77
CA VAL A 89 2.25 8.62 8.67
C VAL A 89 3.66 8.17 8.36
N VAL A 90 4.60 9.11 8.33
CA VAL A 90 6.01 8.79 8.17
C VAL A 90 6.57 8.28 9.49
N VAL A 91 7.24 7.13 9.43
CA VAL A 91 7.92 6.57 10.59
C VAL A 91 9.40 6.92 10.56
N ARG A 92 10.03 6.76 9.41
CA ARG A 92 11.47 6.98 9.30
C ARG A 92 11.87 7.20 7.85
N ARG A 93 12.80 8.10 7.63
CA ARG A 93 13.39 8.31 6.30
C ARG A 93 14.79 7.70 6.29
N ASP A 94 14.99 6.70 5.44
CA ASP A 94 16.30 6.11 5.21
C ASP A 94 16.79 6.56 3.83
N PRO A 95 18.09 6.43 3.54
CA PRO A 95 18.63 6.92 2.27
C PRO A 95 17.94 6.35 1.02
N SER A 96 17.53 5.09 1.06
CA SER A 96 16.97 4.44 -0.13
C SER A 96 15.45 4.34 -0.13
N HIS A 97 14.80 4.62 1.00
CA HIS A 97 13.35 4.48 1.09
C HIS A 97 12.81 5.21 2.32
N THR A 98 11.52 5.43 2.34
CA THR A 98 10.83 5.99 3.50
C THR A 98 9.89 4.95 4.08
N VAL A 99 9.97 4.72 5.38
CA VAL A 99 9.06 3.81 6.07
C VAL A 99 7.85 4.60 6.54
N MET A 100 6.67 4.10 6.22
CA MET A 100 5.41 4.73 6.59
C MET A 100 4.49 3.72 7.25
N GLN A 101 3.41 4.23 7.82
CA GLN A 101 2.32 3.40 8.33
C GLN A 101 1.03 3.85 7.67
N ASP A 102 0.17 2.88 7.34
CA ASP A 102 -1.15 3.20 6.82
C ASP A 102 -2.07 3.66 7.97
N PRO A 103 -3.32 4.04 7.71
CA PRO A 103 -4.19 4.55 8.76
C PRO A 103 -4.41 3.61 9.94
N GLU A 104 -4.15 2.33 9.80
CA GLU A 104 -4.26 1.38 10.90
C GLU A 104 -2.91 0.93 11.44
N GLY A 105 -1.84 1.59 11.02
CA GLY A 105 -0.51 1.31 11.55
C GLY A 105 0.25 0.22 10.83
N ASN A 106 -0.25 -0.26 9.71
CA ASN A 106 0.50 -1.27 8.94
C ASN A 106 1.70 -0.62 8.28
N GLU A 107 2.88 -1.17 8.50
CA GLU A 107 4.12 -0.62 7.97
C GLU A 107 4.26 -0.93 6.48
N PHE A 108 4.75 0.05 5.73
CA PHE A 108 5.08 -0.12 4.33
C PHE A 108 6.20 0.86 3.96
N CYS A 109 6.85 0.62 2.84
CA CYS A 109 7.96 1.45 2.39
C CYS A 109 7.65 2.09 1.06
N VAL A 110 8.22 3.28 0.84
CA VAL A 110 8.12 4.00 -0.42
C VAL A 110 9.53 4.25 -0.94
N GLU A 111 9.79 3.84 -2.17
CA GLU A 111 11.06 4.10 -2.83
C GLU A 111 10.84 4.97 -4.06
N PRO A 112 11.87 5.70 -4.50
CA PRO A 112 11.72 6.58 -5.66
C PRO A 112 11.50 5.79 -6.93
N GLY A 113 10.75 6.37 -7.84
CA GLY A 113 10.54 5.82 -9.15
C GLY A 113 11.52 6.37 -10.16
N PRO A 114 11.48 5.84 -11.37
CA PRO A 114 12.43 6.25 -12.38
C PRO A 114 12.27 7.69 -12.80
N ALA A 115 11.07 8.22 -12.77
CA ALA A 115 10.88 9.58 -13.22
C ALA A 115 11.41 10.59 -12.25
N GLY A 116 11.54 10.21 -11.00
CA GLY A 116 12.09 11.12 -10.04
C GLY A 116 13.56 11.21 -10.21
N GLY A 117 14.04 10.30 -10.93
CA GLY A 117 15.39 10.32 -11.00
C GLY A 117 15.58 10.52 -12.39
N PRO A 118 16.52 10.58 -12.73
CA PRO A 118 16.86 10.81 -13.95
C PRO A 118 16.44 9.73 -14.71
N ALA A 119 15.63 9.54 -14.61
CA ALA A 119 15.24 8.58 -15.32
C ALA A 119 15.93 7.51 -15.60
N GLY A 120 16.37 7.56 -15.43
CA GLY A 120 16.86 6.56 -15.57
C GLY A 120 16.22 5.60 -15.92
N PRO A 121 16.22 5.20 -16.42
CA PRO A 121 15.65 4.21 -16.83
C PRO A 121 15.35 3.38 -16.16
N ALA A 122 15.04 3.38 -15.90
CA ALA A 122 14.53 2.47 -15.36
C ALA A 122 15.14 1.41 -15.13
N GLY A 123 15.58 1.27 -15.47
CA GLY A 123 15.88 0.27 -15.22
C GLY A 123 15.65 -0.48 -14.46
N PRO A 124 15.84 -0.95 -14.27
CA PRO A 124 15.50 -1.86 -13.66
C PRO A 124 15.39 -1.64 -12.63
N ALA A 125 15.34 -1.22 -12.51
CA ALA A 125 15.05 -1.04 -11.57
C ALA A 125 15.01 -1.65 -10.65
N GLY A 126 15.16 -2.04 -10.56
CA GLY A 126 15.04 -2.78 -9.61
C GLY A 126 14.81 -2.49 -8.58
#